data_ad255b5234e2dc71d0828107a4e78da0
#
_entry.id   ad255b5234e2dc71d0828107a4e78da0
#
_cell.length_a   1.000
_cell.length_b   1.000
_cell.length_c   1.000
_cell.angle_alpha   90.00
_cell.angle_beta   90.00
_cell.angle_gamma   90.00
#
_symmetry.space_group_name_H-M   'P 1'
#
loop_
_entity.id
_entity.type
_entity.pdbx_description
1 polymer ?
#
loop_
_entity_poly.entity_id
_entity_poly.type
_entity_poly.pdbx_seq_one_letter_code
_entity_poly.pdbx_strand_id
1 'polypeptide(L)'
;MHKNYAIAQFLATFARCKKKHVMEAFQWLQDLFTTTDSVAHIALLYAVVIAAGVYLGKIKIGGISLGVTFVLFAGIVAGHIGFTAPLPILTFIQDFGLILFVFMIGLQVGPGFFESFGTTGIKLNGLAITTILLNILVMFACYFIFFDTSNVCNLPMMVGTLYGAVTNTPGLGAANEALGSVFTNNAPQIASAYACAYPLGVLGIIGATILIRYICKVRLEKEEDELNEHEGVKANQKPHKMHLEVTNTYLEGKTMLQVHDFLNRDFVCSRILHEGHVSIPNRNTVFHKGDQLYIVCTEADAEAIIAFIGPVIQVNWEQQDQPFVSKRVLVTNPKMNGKSLASLHFSSVHGVNVTRITRQGMDIFASSSLPLQVGDRIMVVGPEDAVDRVANEMGNSIRRLDAPNIATIFVGIIIGIIFGSLPVAFPGMPVPMKLGIAGGPLIIAILIGRYGYKVKLVTYTTTSANMMLREIGLVLFLASVGIKAGANFFETVVEGDGLLYVMTGFLITIIPILIVGPIARLYFKFNYFTIAGMIAGTYTDPPALAYANSICSREAPAVGYSTVYPLSMFLRIFTAQIIVLFFCG
;
A
#
# COMPACT_ATOMS: atom_id res chain seq x y z
N MET A 1 79.42 -22.47 -2.92
CA MET A 1 78.62 -22.24 -1.70
C MET A 1 77.86 -20.90 -1.70
N HIS A 2 78.34 -19.80 -2.27
CA HIS A 2 77.69 -18.47 -2.23
C HIS A 2 76.33 -18.35 -2.98
N LYS A 3 76.10 -19.10 -4.09
CA LYS A 3 74.84 -19.01 -4.85
C LYS A 3 73.63 -19.60 -4.13
N ASN A 4 73.82 -20.66 -3.35
CA ASN A 4 72.71 -21.29 -2.65
C ASN A 4 72.26 -20.47 -1.41
N TYR A 5 73.16 -19.65 -0.85
CA TYR A 5 72.83 -18.77 0.28
C TYR A 5 71.97 -17.58 -0.17
N ALA A 6 72.24 -17.02 -1.34
CA ALA A 6 71.47 -15.92 -1.92
C ALA A 6 70.02 -16.36 -2.30
N ILE A 7 69.87 -17.57 -2.85
CA ILE A 7 68.56 -18.13 -3.19
C ILE A 7 67.72 -18.42 -1.93
N ALA A 8 68.37 -18.99 -0.88
CA ALA A 8 67.71 -19.24 0.39
C ALA A 8 67.26 -17.95 1.09
N GLN A 9 68.10 -16.90 1.05
CA GLN A 9 67.75 -15.56 1.54
C GLN A 9 66.62 -14.91 0.73
N PHE A 10 66.61 -15.03 -0.59
CA PHE A 10 65.53 -14.54 -1.45
C PHE A 10 64.23 -15.26 -1.18
N LEU A 11 64.23 -16.59 -1.07
CA LEU A 11 63.04 -17.38 -0.75
C LEU A 11 62.50 -17.08 0.64
N ALA A 12 63.39 -16.89 1.62
CA ALA A 12 63.01 -16.51 2.99
C ALA A 12 62.39 -15.09 3.04
N THR A 13 62.93 -14.15 2.25
CA THR A 13 62.41 -12.79 2.11
C THR A 13 61.08 -12.79 1.38
N PHE A 14 60.93 -13.58 0.32
CA PHE A 14 59.68 -13.75 -0.43
C PHE A 14 58.59 -14.42 0.42
N ALA A 15 58.94 -15.43 1.19
CA ALA A 15 58.01 -16.08 2.13
C ALA A 15 57.57 -15.15 3.28
N ARG A 16 58.49 -14.31 3.81
CA ARG A 16 58.17 -13.27 4.79
C ARG A 16 57.25 -12.17 4.19
N CYS A 17 57.52 -11.72 2.98
CA CYS A 17 56.72 -10.74 2.25
C CYS A 17 55.31 -11.27 1.97
N LYS A 18 55.18 -12.52 1.51
CA LYS A 18 53.90 -13.19 1.30
C LYS A 18 53.10 -13.39 2.59
N LYS A 19 53.77 -13.76 3.68
CA LYS A 19 53.17 -13.91 5.01
C LYS A 19 52.74 -12.56 5.58
N LYS A 20 53.53 -11.49 5.34
CA LYS A 20 53.18 -10.12 5.73
C LYS A 20 51.93 -9.61 5.01
N HIS A 21 51.86 -9.77 3.67
CA HIS A 21 50.68 -9.37 2.89
C HIS A 21 49.43 -10.18 3.24
N VAL A 22 49.57 -11.47 3.53
CA VAL A 22 48.44 -12.28 4.00
C VAL A 22 47.97 -11.82 5.40
N MET A 23 48.92 -11.50 6.31
CA MET A 23 48.56 -10.94 7.62
C MET A 23 47.95 -9.55 7.52
N GLU A 24 48.48 -8.66 6.66
CA GLU A 24 47.92 -7.34 6.43
C GLU A 24 46.53 -7.44 5.81
N ALA A 25 46.28 -8.34 4.85
CA ALA A 25 44.95 -8.61 4.29
C ALA A 25 43.99 -9.19 5.34
N PHE A 26 44.47 -10.02 6.24
CA PHE A 26 43.64 -10.57 7.34
C PHE A 26 43.35 -9.50 8.40
N GLN A 27 44.31 -8.63 8.68
CA GLN A 27 44.13 -7.52 9.60
C GLN A 27 43.18 -6.48 9.04
N TRP A 28 43.27 -6.13 7.72
CA TRP A 28 42.32 -5.28 7.06
C TRP A 28 40.88 -5.86 7.10
N LEU A 29 40.73 -7.17 6.88
CA LEU A 29 39.42 -7.82 6.99
C LEU A 29 38.90 -7.78 8.44
N GLN A 30 39.75 -8.01 9.43
CA GLN A 30 39.37 -7.91 10.84
C GLN A 30 38.96 -6.47 11.18
N ASP A 31 39.73 -5.46 10.76
CA ASP A 31 39.42 -4.04 10.98
C ASP A 31 38.09 -3.65 10.36
N LEU A 32 37.72 -4.21 9.18
CA LEU A 32 36.43 -4.00 8.55
C LEU A 32 35.25 -4.47 9.40
N PHE A 33 35.42 -5.53 10.20
CA PHE A 33 34.38 -6.07 11.08
C PHE A 33 34.39 -5.48 12.49
N THR A 34 35.51 -4.89 12.94
CA THR A 34 35.68 -4.45 14.36
C THR A 34 35.67 -2.93 14.51
N THR A 35 35.96 -2.15 13.46
CA THR A 35 36.03 -0.69 13.55
C THR A 35 34.64 -0.07 13.38
N THR A 36 33.88 0.01 14.46
CA THR A 36 32.47 0.42 14.49
C THR A 36 32.18 1.79 13.88
N ASP A 37 33.15 2.73 13.90
CA ASP A 37 33.00 4.09 13.39
C ASP A 37 33.30 4.23 11.90
N SER A 38 33.82 3.18 11.27
CA SER A 38 34.14 3.19 9.84
C SER A 38 32.87 3.15 8.99
N VAL A 39 32.78 4.02 7.99
CA VAL A 39 31.69 4.02 7.01
C VAL A 39 31.57 2.65 6.31
N ALA A 40 32.72 2.02 6.00
CA ALA A 40 32.75 0.71 5.37
C ALA A 40 32.15 -0.38 6.27
N HIS A 41 32.47 -0.36 7.60
CA HIS A 41 31.87 -1.25 8.58
C HIS A 41 30.35 -1.07 8.66
N ILE A 42 29.88 0.18 8.78
CA ILE A 42 28.46 0.49 8.89
C ILE A 42 27.71 0.03 7.64
N ALA A 43 28.25 0.32 6.45
CA ALA A 43 27.66 -0.10 5.19
C ALA A 43 27.59 -1.63 5.08
N LEU A 44 28.66 -2.34 5.49
CA LEU A 44 28.72 -3.79 5.52
C LEU A 44 27.70 -4.37 6.51
N LEU A 45 27.61 -3.82 7.72
CA LEU A 45 26.64 -4.20 8.75
C LEU A 45 25.22 -4.16 8.20
N TYR A 46 24.81 -3.02 7.63
CA TYR A 46 23.48 -2.88 7.05
C TYR A 46 23.26 -3.81 5.85
N ALA A 47 24.23 -3.94 4.96
CA ALA A 47 24.12 -4.83 3.80
C ALA A 47 23.94 -6.30 4.24
N VAL A 48 24.70 -6.78 5.22
CA VAL A 48 24.60 -8.15 5.74
C VAL A 48 23.27 -8.38 6.46
N VAL A 49 22.88 -7.47 7.36
CA VAL A 49 21.62 -7.59 8.12
C VAL A 49 20.41 -7.58 7.19
N ILE A 50 20.37 -6.64 6.23
CA ILE A 50 19.28 -6.54 5.29
C ILE A 50 19.24 -7.75 4.36
N ALA A 51 20.37 -8.14 3.77
CA ALA A 51 20.42 -9.29 2.86
C ALA A 51 20.01 -10.59 3.58
N ALA A 52 20.56 -10.86 4.77
CA ALA A 52 20.20 -12.02 5.58
C ALA A 52 18.70 -11.99 5.96
N GLY A 53 18.20 -10.86 6.43
CA GLY A 53 16.81 -10.73 6.83
C GLY A 53 15.83 -10.91 5.66
N VAL A 54 16.09 -10.29 4.51
CA VAL A 54 15.26 -10.45 3.31
C VAL A 54 15.31 -11.88 2.77
N TYR A 55 16.49 -12.52 2.78
CA TYR A 55 16.63 -13.90 2.33
C TYR A 55 15.90 -14.88 3.25
N LEU A 56 16.09 -14.77 4.57
CA LEU A 56 15.39 -15.58 5.56
C LEU A 56 13.87 -15.32 5.56
N GLY A 57 13.46 -14.08 5.32
CA GLY A 57 12.07 -13.71 5.23
C GLY A 57 11.31 -14.35 4.06
N LYS A 58 12.00 -14.90 3.05
CA LYS A 58 11.39 -15.69 1.95
C LYS A 58 11.06 -17.13 2.36
N ILE A 59 11.59 -17.62 3.47
CA ILE A 59 11.32 -18.97 3.97
C ILE A 59 9.86 -19.03 4.41
N LYS A 60 9.13 -20.01 3.87
CA LYS A 60 7.74 -20.25 4.23
C LYS A 60 7.65 -21.35 5.26
N ILE A 61 7.06 -21.06 6.41
CA ILE A 61 6.77 -22.02 7.46
C ILE A 61 5.26 -22.26 7.46
N GLY A 62 4.82 -23.46 7.13
CA GLY A 62 3.39 -23.76 6.99
C GLY A 62 2.68 -22.96 5.87
N GLY A 63 3.41 -22.55 4.81
CA GLY A 63 2.88 -21.71 3.73
C GLY A 63 2.93 -20.20 4.00
N ILE A 64 3.26 -19.76 5.20
CA ILE A 64 3.31 -18.36 5.63
C ILE A 64 4.77 -17.90 5.68
N SER A 65 5.07 -16.71 5.11
CA SER A 65 6.38 -16.07 5.25
C SER A 65 6.26 -14.81 6.11
N LEU A 66 7.24 -14.58 6.97
CA LEU A 66 7.31 -13.34 7.77
C LEU A 66 7.81 -12.13 6.96
N GLY A 67 8.21 -12.36 5.70
CA GLY A 67 8.60 -11.32 4.77
C GLY A 67 9.76 -10.46 5.26
N VAL A 68 9.74 -9.20 4.87
CA VAL A 68 10.80 -8.21 5.14
C VAL A 68 11.02 -7.96 6.64
N THR A 69 10.03 -8.27 7.49
CA THR A 69 10.15 -8.09 8.95
C THR A 69 11.27 -8.95 9.55
N PHE A 70 11.70 -10.01 8.87
CA PHE A 70 12.84 -10.81 9.30
C PHE A 70 14.16 -10.01 9.41
N VAL A 71 14.24 -8.85 8.76
CA VAL A 71 15.36 -7.91 8.91
C VAL A 71 15.52 -7.43 10.35
N LEU A 72 14.41 -7.25 11.09
CA LEU A 72 14.45 -6.94 12.52
C LEU A 72 15.19 -8.05 13.31
N PHE A 73 14.84 -9.30 13.07
CA PHE A 73 15.45 -10.44 13.75
C PHE A 73 16.93 -10.62 13.39
N ALA A 74 17.28 -10.43 12.10
CA ALA A 74 18.68 -10.41 11.66
C ALA A 74 19.48 -9.29 12.36
N GLY A 75 18.86 -8.12 12.51
CA GLY A 75 19.43 -6.99 13.26
C GLY A 75 19.62 -7.30 14.74
N ILE A 76 18.64 -7.95 15.39
CA ILE A 76 18.74 -8.39 16.80
C ILE A 76 19.93 -9.35 16.98
N VAL A 77 20.08 -10.33 16.09
CA VAL A 77 21.22 -11.26 16.14
C VAL A 77 22.53 -10.52 15.96
N ALA A 78 22.63 -9.60 14.99
CA ALA A 78 23.83 -8.81 14.76
C ALA A 78 24.20 -7.96 15.99
N GLY A 79 23.22 -7.25 16.57
CA GLY A 79 23.42 -6.46 17.79
C GLY A 79 23.83 -7.31 19.01
N HIS A 80 23.25 -8.51 19.15
CA HIS A 80 23.57 -9.44 20.24
C HIS A 80 25.03 -9.96 20.18
N ILE A 81 25.53 -10.27 18.98
CA ILE A 81 26.94 -10.70 18.79
C ILE A 81 27.91 -9.52 18.79
N GLY A 82 27.46 -8.29 19.06
CA GLY A 82 28.28 -7.09 19.12
C GLY A 82 28.61 -6.45 17.78
N PHE A 83 27.95 -6.89 16.68
CA PHE A 83 28.08 -6.27 15.37
C PHE A 83 27.15 -5.06 15.28
N THR A 84 27.67 -3.87 15.63
CA THR A 84 26.90 -2.64 15.86
C THR A 84 27.55 -1.42 15.25
N ALA A 85 26.92 -0.27 15.36
CA ALA A 85 27.41 1.03 14.89
C ALA A 85 27.12 2.13 15.93
N PRO A 86 27.74 3.34 15.82
CA PRO A 86 27.49 4.44 16.74
C PRO A 86 26.00 4.79 16.83
N LEU A 87 25.52 5.01 18.05
CA LEU A 87 24.10 5.27 18.32
C LEU A 87 23.50 6.45 17.51
N PRO A 88 24.21 7.58 17.31
CA PRO A 88 23.68 8.67 16.47
C PRO A 88 23.43 8.25 15.03
N ILE A 89 24.30 7.41 14.46
CA ILE A 89 24.17 6.91 13.09
C ILE A 89 23.00 5.94 12.98
N LEU A 90 22.90 4.99 13.91
CA LEU A 90 21.77 4.06 13.99
C LEU A 90 20.43 4.82 14.11
N THR A 91 20.40 5.89 14.93
CA THR A 91 19.19 6.70 15.11
C THR A 91 18.86 7.48 13.84
N PHE A 92 19.85 8.12 13.19
CA PHE A 92 19.61 8.83 11.94
C PHE A 92 19.06 7.91 10.84
N ILE A 93 19.65 6.73 10.65
CA ILE A 93 19.19 5.79 9.63
C ILE A 93 17.80 5.24 9.97
N GLN A 94 17.53 4.97 11.26
CA GLN A 94 16.21 4.58 11.74
C GLN A 94 15.15 5.61 11.37
N ASP A 95 15.39 6.87 11.75
CA ASP A 95 14.40 7.94 11.61
C ASP A 95 14.19 8.30 10.13
N PHE A 96 15.27 8.38 9.35
CA PHE A 96 15.20 8.60 7.91
C PHE A 96 14.47 7.46 7.18
N GLY A 97 14.77 6.20 7.56
CA GLY A 97 14.06 5.03 7.05
C GLY A 97 12.57 5.06 7.38
N LEU A 98 12.21 5.44 8.60
CA LEU A 98 10.82 5.58 9.03
C LEU A 98 10.09 6.66 8.23
N ILE A 99 10.67 7.85 8.09
CA ILE A 99 10.10 8.95 7.31
C ILE A 99 9.82 8.50 5.88
N LEU A 100 10.82 7.93 5.22
CA LEU A 100 10.70 7.47 3.84
C LEU A 100 9.61 6.40 3.70
N PHE A 101 9.61 5.41 4.58
CA PHE A 101 8.64 4.31 4.61
C PHE A 101 7.21 4.82 4.77
N VAL A 102 6.97 5.66 5.77
CA VAL A 102 5.64 6.17 6.10
C VAL A 102 5.13 7.14 5.03
N PHE A 103 6.00 7.99 4.48
CA PHE A 103 5.65 8.91 3.41
C PHE A 103 5.22 8.17 2.14
N MET A 104 5.96 7.13 1.74
CA MET A 104 5.62 6.34 0.56
C MET A 104 4.31 5.56 0.75
N ILE A 105 4.02 5.06 1.96
CA ILE A 105 2.71 4.49 2.30
C ILE A 105 1.61 5.55 2.13
N GLY A 106 1.80 6.75 2.69
CA GLY A 106 0.82 7.83 2.61
C GLY A 106 0.48 8.21 1.17
N LEU A 107 1.48 8.31 0.29
CA LEU A 107 1.28 8.57 -1.14
C LEU A 107 0.47 7.46 -1.83
N GLN A 108 0.75 6.19 -1.51
CA GLN A 108 0.07 5.04 -2.09
C GLN A 108 -1.40 4.98 -1.66
N VAL A 109 -1.66 5.27 -0.40
CA VAL A 109 -2.97 5.15 0.23
C VAL A 109 -3.85 6.38 -0.01
N GLY A 110 -3.25 7.56 -0.21
CA GLY A 110 -3.94 8.85 -0.29
C GLY A 110 -5.14 8.93 -1.24
N PRO A 111 -5.03 8.43 -2.49
CA PRO A 111 -6.17 8.44 -3.41
C PRO A 111 -7.39 7.69 -2.90
N GLY A 112 -7.19 6.50 -2.30
CA GLY A 112 -8.27 5.64 -1.78
C GLY A 112 -8.78 6.01 -0.40
N PHE A 113 -8.02 6.80 0.38
CA PHE A 113 -8.36 7.14 1.76
C PHE A 113 -9.76 7.76 1.89
N PHE A 114 -10.06 8.76 1.09
CA PHE A 114 -11.36 9.45 1.13
C PHE A 114 -12.49 8.62 0.50
N GLU A 115 -12.18 7.76 -0.46
CA GLU A 115 -13.16 6.86 -1.09
C GLU A 115 -13.58 5.73 -0.13
N SER A 116 -12.74 5.38 0.83
CA SER A 116 -13.04 4.39 1.87
C SER A 116 -14.18 4.79 2.81
N PHE A 117 -14.62 6.04 2.78
CA PHE A 117 -15.76 6.54 3.57
C PHE A 117 -17.11 6.47 2.85
N GLY A 118 -17.24 5.71 1.76
CA GLY A 118 -18.53 5.38 1.15
C GLY A 118 -19.41 4.52 2.07
N THR A 119 -20.67 4.32 1.72
CA THR A 119 -21.71 3.68 2.59
C THR A 119 -21.29 2.33 3.18
N THR A 120 -20.72 1.45 2.37
CA THR A 120 -20.19 0.14 2.81
C THR A 120 -18.88 0.31 3.57
N GLY A 121 -18.02 1.21 3.12
CA GLY A 121 -16.74 1.50 3.71
C GLY A 121 -16.83 2.08 5.12
N ILE A 122 -17.84 2.92 5.41
CA ILE A 122 -18.08 3.43 6.77
C ILE A 122 -18.30 2.30 7.77
N LYS A 123 -19.07 1.25 7.40
CA LYS A 123 -19.32 0.11 8.29
C LYS A 123 -18.04 -0.70 8.54
N LEU A 124 -17.25 -0.97 7.49
CA LEU A 124 -15.96 -1.67 7.59
C LEU A 124 -14.97 -0.87 8.44
N ASN A 125 -14.86 0.43 8.20
CA ASN A 125 -14.02 1.33 8.97
C ASN A 125 -14.47 1.43 10.44
N GLY A 126 -15.78 1.42 10.71
CA GLY A 126 -16.32 1.36 12.07
C GLY A 126 -15.89 0.09 12.81
N LEU A 127 -15.94 -1.07 12.14
CA LEU A 127 -15.45 -2.34 12.69
C LEU A 127 -13.94 -2.31 12.92
N ALA A 128 -13.17 -1.71 12.01
CA ALA A 128 -11.74 -1.54 12.17
C ALA A 128 -11.38 -0.66 13.38
N ILE A 129 -12.07 0.48 13.56
CA ILE A 129 -11.91 1.34 14.75
C ILE A 129 -12.21 0.55 16.02
N THR A 130 -13.33 -0.18 16.03
CA THR A 130 -13.71 -1.03 17.18
C THR A 130 -12.63 -2.06 17.49
N THR A 131 -12.06 -2.70 16.48
CA THR A 131 -10.96 -3.65 16.65
C THR A 131 -9.72 -2.99 17.26
N ILE A 132 -9.34 -1.80 16.78
CA ILE A 132 -8.19 -1.05 17.30
C ILE A 132 -8.40 -0.67 18.77
N LEU A 133 -9.59 -0.17 19.12
CA LEU A 133 -9.93 0.16 20.51
C LEU A 133 -9.93 -1.07 21.41
N LEU A 134 -10.44 -2.20 20.93
CA LEU A 134 -10.38 -3.47 21.67
C LEU A 134 -8.94 -3.98 21.85
N ASN A 135 -8.06 -3.84 20.82
CA ASN A 135 -6.64 -4.18 21.00
C ASN A 135 -6.02 -3.38 22.15
N ILE A 136 -6.29 -2.06 22.21
CA ILE A 136 -5.78 -1.18 23.27
C ILE A 136 -6.37 -1.58 24.63
N LEU A 137 -7.67 -1.84 24.69
CA LEU A 137 -8.34 -2.25 25.92
C LEU A 137 -7.78 -3.58 26.44
N VAL A 138 -7.58 -4.58 25.58
CA VAL A 138 -6.99 -5.86 25.95
C VAL A 138 -5.53 -5.67 26.40
N MET A 139 -4.78 -4.80 25.74
CA MET A 139 -3.40 -4.45 26.15
C MET A 139 -3.38 -3.89 27.56
N PHE A 140 -4.24 -2.91 27.90
CA PHE A 140 -4.32 -2.37 29.26
C PHE A 140 -4.80 -3.42 30.27
N ALA A 141 -5.79 -4.25 29.90
CA ALA A 141 -6.25 -5.34 30.76
C ALA A 141 -5.10 -6.32 31.08
N CYS A 142 -4.33 -6.73 30.06
CA CYS A 142 -3.17 -7.58 30.26
C CYS A 142 -2.09 -6.89 31.12
N TYR A 143 -1.86 -5.59 30.92
CA TYR A 143 -0.93 -4.81 31.72
C TYR A 143 -1.30 -4.83 33.21
N PHE A 144 -2.56 -4.53 33.55
CA PHE A 144 -3.01 -4.51 34.94
C PHE A 144 -3.11 -5.90 35.61
N ILE A 145 -3.28 -6.96 34.80
CA ILE A 145 -3.41 -8.34 35.34
C ILE A 145 -2.06 -9.01 35.53
N PHE A 146 -1.13 -8.84 34.60
CA PHE A 146 0.09 -9.66 34.52
C PHE A 146 1.37 -8.92 34.85
N PHE A 147 1.36 -7.57 34.88
CA PHE A 147 2.57 -6.79 35.08
C PHE A 147 2.50 -5.91 36.34
N ASP A 148 3.65 -5.70 36.94
CA ASP A 148 3.76 -4.76 38.06
C ASP A 148 3.60 -3.32 37.56
N THR A 149 2.53 -2.66 37.98
CA THR A 149 2.20 -1.29 37.62
C THR A 149 3.10 -0.24 38.27
N SER A 150 3.90 -0.62 39.27
CA SER A 150 4.88 0.27 39.91
C SER A 150 6.15 0.43 39.07
N ASN A 151 6.40 -0.50 38.14
CA ASN A 151 7.55 -0.43 37.24
C ASN A 151 7.21 0.41 35.99
N VAL A 152 7.81 1.60 35.93
CA VAL A 152 7.59 2.60 34.85
C VAL A 152 7.95 2.04 33.45
N CYS A 153 8.82 1.01 33.37
CA CYS A 153 9.21 0.43 32.10
C CYS A 153 8.15 -0.55 31.53
N ASN A 154 7.27 -1.11 32.36
CA ASN A 154 6.37 -2.17 31.92
C ASN A 154 5.30 -1.69 30.95
N LEU A 155 4.73 -0.51 31.14
CA LEU A 155 3.73 0.02 30.22
C LEU A 155 4.31 0.35 28.84
N PRO A 156 5.47 1.03 28.71
CA PRO A 156 6.15 1.15 27.41
C PRO A 156 6.41 -0.19 26.71
N MET A 157 6.88 -1.21 27.46
CA MET A 157 7.10 -2.53 26.89
C MET A 157 5.81 -3.17 26.40
N MET A 158 4.69 -2.98 27.11
CA MET A 158 3.36 -3.41 26.65
C MET A 158 2.89 -2.66 25.40
N VAL A 159 3.27 -1.40 25.21
CA VAL A 159 3.06 -0.69 23.93
C VAL A 159 3.84 -1.37 22.80
N GLY A 160 5.10 -1.75 23.05
CA GLY A 160 5.87 -2.55 22.09
C GLY A 160 5.19 -3.88 21.76
N THR A 161 4.68 -4.59 22.77
CA THR A 161 3.91 -5.83 22.63
C THR A 161 2.64 -5.62 21.80
N LEU A 162 1.89 -4.54 22.05
CA LEU A 162 0.69 -4.20 21.27
C LEU A 162 1.04 -4.08 19.79
N TYR A 163 2.07 -3.28 19.43
CA TYR A 163 2.41 -3.05 18.02
C TYR A 163 3.04 -4.27 17.35
N GLY A 164 3.69 -5.16 18.11
CA GLY A 164 4.11 -6.49 17.64
C GLY A 164 2.90 -7.40 17.38
N ALA A 165 1.98 -7.50 18.30
CA ALA A 165 0.76 -8.30 18.21
C ALA A 165 -0.13 -7.92 17.03
N VAL A 166 -0.17 -6.64 16.68
CA VAL A 166 -0.96 -6.13 15.55
C VAL A 166 -0.11 -5.88 14.28
N THR A 167 1.12 -6.38 14.26
CA THR A 167 2.05 -6.34 13.11
C THR A 167 2.28 -4.93 12.54
N ASN A 168 2.13 -3.88 13.37
CA ASN A 168 2.20 -2.50 12.91
C ASN A 168 3.55 -1.83 13.19
N THR A 169 4.46 -1.92 12.25
CA THR A 169 5.81 -1.33 12.32
C THR A 169 5.81 0.21 12.38
N PRO A 170 4.96 0.96 11.65
CA PRO A 170 4.89 2.41 11.79
C PRO A 170 4.44 2.86 13.19
N GLY A 171 3.54 2.12 13.82
CA GLY A 171 3.12 2.37 15.20
C GLY A 171 4.26 2.17 16.19
N LEU A 172 5.08 1.14 16.01
CA LEU A 172 6.32 0.97 16.79
C LEU A 172 7.24 2.18 16.64
N GLY A 173 7.43 2.68 15.39
CA GLY A 173 8.23 3.86 15.12
C GLY A 173 7.72 5.10 15.84
N ALA A 174 6.41 5.34 15.77
CA ALA A 174 5.74 6.45 16.42
C ALA A 174 5.80 6.36 17.97
N ALA A 175 5.69 5.14 18.51
CA ALA A 175 5.87 4.90 19.94
C ALA A 175 7.30 5.19 20.39
N ASN A 176 8.31 4.72 19.65
CA ASN A 176 9.72 5.00 19.94
C ASN A 176 10.04 6.50 19.92
N GLU A 177 9.51 7.22 18.96
CA GLU A 177 9.67 8.68 18.87
C GLU A 177 9.06 9.39 20.08
N ALA A 178 7.82 9.01 20.42
CA ALA A 178 7.12 9.56 21.59
C ALA A 178 7.85 9.26 22.90
N LEU A 179 8.39 8.03 23.07
CA LEU A 179 9.19 7.65 24.24
C LEU A 179 10.46 8.48 24.37
N GLY A 180 11.12 8.82 23.26
CA GLY A 180 12.29 9.71 23.28
C GLY A 180 11.97 11.12 23.78
N SER A 181 10.71 11.58 23.72
CA SER A 181 10.28 12.86 24.29
C SER A 181 9.89 12.78 25.78
N VAL A 182 9.52 11.59 26.26
CA VAL A 182 9.13 11.33 27.67
C VAL A 182 10.33 10.92 28.52
N PHE A 183 11.17 10.04 27.98
CA PHE A 183 12.37 9.54 28.67
C PHE A 183 13.62 10.24 28.13
N THR A 184 14.17 11.15 28.89
CA THR A 184 15.42 11.86 28.53
C THR A 184 16.66 10.98 28.55
N ASN A 185 16.68 9.94 29.40
CA ASN A 185 17.77 8.96 29.49
C ASN A 185 17.17 7.56 29.72
N ASN A 186 17.78 6.54 29.11
CA ASN A 186 17.41 5.13 29.28
C ASN A 186 15.95 4.79 28.93
N ALA A 187 15.46 5.24 27.76
CA ALA A 187 14.16 4.81 27.26
C ALA A 187 14.09 3.28 27.11
N PRO A 188 12.99 2.65 27.56
CA PRO A 188 12.80 1.20 27.42
C PRO A 188 12.90 0.76 25.96
N GLN A 189 13.56 -0.38 25.72
CA GLN A 189 13.76 -0.94 24.38
C GLN A 189 12.51 -1.70 23.90
N ILE A 190 11.44 -0.97 23.60
CA ILE A 190 10.11 -1.53 23.22
C ILE A 190 10.18 -2.45 22.00
N ALA A 191 11.23 -2.35 21.18
CA ALA A 191 11.46 -3.23 20.04
C ALA A 191 11.67 -4.70 20.44
N SER A 192 12.21 -4.96 21.63
CA SER A 192 12.36 -6.34 22.15
C SER A 192 11.00 -6.99 22.41
N ALA A 193 10.09 -6.28 23.08
CA ALA A 193 8.71 -6.75 23.31
C ALA A 193 7.92 -6.88 22.00
N TYR A 194 8.10 -5.94 21.06
CA TYR A 194 7.55 -6.04 19.70
C TYR A 194 8.02 -7.33 19.01
N ALA A 195 9.32 -7.62 19.03
CA ALA A 195 9.89 -8.81 18.40
C ALA A 195 9.37 -10.11 19.03
N CYS A 196 9.13 -10.14 20.34
CA CYS A 196 8.51 -11.29 21.01
C CYS A 196 7.07 -11.54 20.53
N ALA A 197 6.26 -10.50 20.43
CA ALA A 197 4.84 -10.61 20.10
C ALA A 197 4.57 -10.84 18.60
N TYR A 198 5.43 -10.34 17.71
CA TYR A 198 5.20 -10.28 16.28
C TYR A 198 4.96 -11.65 15.61
N PRO A 199 5.77 -12.71 15.82
CA PRO A 199 5.57 -13.98 15.12
C PRO A 199 4.23 -14.63 15.43
N LEU A 200 3.84 -14.65 16.71
CA LEU A 200 2.54 -15.17 17.13
C LEU A 200 1.40 -14.21 16.77
N GLY A 201 1.67 -12.91 16.59
CA GLY A 201 0.73 -11.95 16.03
C GLY A 201 0.29 -12.36 14.63
N VAL A 202 1.23 -12.58 13.71
CA VAL A 202 0.95 -13.03 12.32
C VAL A 202 0.16 -14.35 12.31
N LEU A 203 0.64 -15.35 13.05
CA LEU A 203 -0.02 -16.66 13.15
C LEU A 203 -1.40 -16.56 13.79
N GLY A 204 -1.54 -15.71 14.80
CA GLY A 204 -2.79 -15.45 15.52
C GLY A 204 -3.85 -14.80 14.62
N ILE A 205 -3.48 -13.82 13.78
CA ILE A 205 -4.39 -13.16 12.84
C ILE A 205 -4.95 -14.18 11.86
N ILE A 206 -4.08 -15.00 11.23
CA ILE A 206 -4.49 -16.02 10.28
C ILE A 206 -5.31 -17.10 10.98
N GLY A 207 -4.84 -17.60 12.13
CA GLY A 207 -5.53 -18.63 12.92
C GLY A 207 -6.92 -18.18 13.39
N ALA A 208 -7.05 -16.94 13.88
CA ALA A 208 -8.34 -16.38 14.28
C ALA A 208 -9.28 -16.19 13.08
N THR A 209 -8.76 -15.79 11.92
CA THR A 209 -9.55 -15.71 10.68
C THR A 209 -10.09 -17.08 10.29
N ILE A 210 -9.26 -18.13 10.37
CA ILE A 210 -9.70 -19.50 10.13
C ILE A 210 -10.75 -19.93 11.18
N LEU A 211 -10.55 -19.60 12.45
CA LEU A 211 -11.47 -19.96 13.53
C LEU A 211 -12.85 -19.31 13.34
N ILE A 212 -12.94 -18.06 12.87
CA ILE A 212 -14.20 -17.41 12.52
C ILE A 212 -14.98 -18.24 11.48
N ARG A 213 -14.28 -18.81 10.48
CA ARG A 213 -14.90 -19.68 9.48
C ARG A 213 -15.66 -20.85 10.15
N TYR A 214 -15.03 -21.49 11.14
CA TYR A 214 -15.65 -22.61 11.86
C TYR A 214 -16.76 -22.15 12.82
N ILE A 215 -16.55 -21.08 13.57
CA ILE A 215 -17.55 -20.51 14.50
C ILE A 215 -18.81 -20.10 13.74
N CYS A 216 -18.66 -19.41 12.63
CA CYS A 216 -19.77 -18.92 11.82
C CYS A 216 -20.29 -19.97 10.80
N LYS A 217 -19.75 -21.20 10.81
CA LYS A 217 -20.12 -22.29 9.90
C LYS A 217 -20.12 -21.89 8.42
N VAL A 218 -19.09 -21.14 8.02
CA VAL A 218 -18.93 -20.60 6.65
C VAL A 218 -18.54 -21.71 5.68
N ARG A 219 -19.27 -21.81 4.57
CA ARG A 219 -18.94 -22.67 3.41
C ARG A 219 -18.37 -21.78 2.30
N LEU A 220 -17.08 -21.97 1.97
CA LEU A 220 -16.38 -21.10 1.01
C LEU A 220 -17.05 -21.07 -0.37
N GLU A 221 -17.54 -22.22 -0.84
CA GLU A 221 -18.24 -22.33 -2.13
C GLU A 221 -19.48 -21.42 -2.19
N LYS A 222 -20.30 -21.41 -1.13
CA LYS A 222 -21.48 -20.54 -1.06
C LYS A 222 -21.12 -19.06 -0.98
N GLU A 223 -20.04 -18.73 -0.27
CA GLU A 223 -19.54 -17.34 -0.19
C GLU A 223 -19.04 -16.84 -1.55
N GLU A 224 -18.46 -17.74 -2.35
CA GLU A 224 -18.00 -17.41 -3.71
C GLU A 224 -19.19 -17.22 -4.66
N ASP A 225 -20.24 -18.04 -4.53
CA ASP A 225 -21.49 -17.91 -5.28
C ASP A 225 -22.22 -16.60 -4.94
N GLU A 226 -22.32 -16.24 -3.65
CA GLU A 226 -22.88 -14.94 -3.22
C GLU A 226 -22.10 -13.75 -3.81
N LEU A 227 -20.77 -13.85 -3.95
CA LEU A 227 -19.99 -12.81 -4.62
C LEU A 227 -20.30 -12.73 -6.10
N ASN A 228 -20.58 -13.87 -6.76
CA ASN A 228 -20.97 -13.90 -8.17
C ASN A 228 -22.32 -13.20 -8.39
N GLU A 229 -23.29 -13.38 -7.49
CA GLU A 229 -24.59 -12.71 -7.56
C GLU A 229 -24.48 -11.20 -7.24
N HIS A 230 -23.62 -10.82 -6.27
CA HIS A 230 -23.43 -9.42 -5.89
C HIS A 230 -22.51 -8.64 -6.81
N GLU A 231 -21.61 -9.27 -7.56
CA GLU A 231 -20.84 -8.62 -8.62
C GLU A 231 -21.71 -8.16 -9.78
N GLY A 232 -22.84 -8.82 -10.05
CA GLY A 232 -23.89 -8.33 -10.94
C GLY A 232 -24.42 -6.93 -10.52
N VAL A 233 -24.31 -6.53 -9.26
CA VAL A 233 -24.77 -5.23 -8.72
C VAL A 233 -23.64 -4.20 -8.60
N LYS A 234 -22.36 -4.62 -8.44
CA LYS A 234 -21.18 -3.74 -8.39
C LYS A 234 -20.50 -3.52 -9.74
N ALA A 235 -20.98 -4.18 -10.79
CA ALA A 235 -20.59 -3.96 -12.17
C ALA A 235 -20.86 -2.53 -12.68
N ASN A 236 -21.42 -1.66 -11.85
CA ASN A 236 -21.81 -0.28 -12.17
C ASN A 236 -20.68 0.64 -12.66
N GLN A 237 -19.42 0.19 -12.69
CA GLN A 237 -18.31 0.96 -13.25
C GLN A 237 -17.46 0.20 -14.27
N LYS A 238 -17.71 -1.10 -14.48
CA LYS A 238 -17.01 -1.83 -15.55
C LYS A 238 -17.61 -1.45 -16.91
N PRO A 239 -16.78 -1.18 -17.91
CA PRO A 239 -17.27 -0.86 -19.25
C PRO A 239 -17.94 -2.10 -19.87
N HIS A 240 -19.26 -2.06 -20.01
CA HIS A 240 -20.05 -3.07 -20.72
C HIS A 240 -20.13 -2.69 -22.21
N LYS A 241 -19.81 -3.62 -23.10
CA LYS A 241 -19.78 -3.43 -24.54
C LYS A 241 -20.96 -4.15 -25.15
N MET A 242 -21.71 -3.46 -26.00
CA MET A 242 -22.83 -4.04 -26.71
C MET A 242 -22.96 -3.48 -28.13
N HIS A 243 -23.51 -4.29 -28.99
CA HIS A 243 -23.85 -3.89 -30.34
C HIS A 243 -25.38 -3.83 -30.45
N LEU A 244 -25.91 -2.68 -30.80
CA LEU A 244 -27.35 -2.46 -30.88
C LEU A 244 -27.76 -2.06 -32.27
N GLU A 245 -28.98 -2.44 -32.69
CA GLU A 245 -29.63 -1.93 -33.89
C GLU A 245 -30.68 -0.92 -33.47
N VAL A 246 -30.71 0.24 -34.15
CA VAL A 246 -31.72 1.28 -33.91
C VAL A 246 -33.06 0.80 -34.50
N THR A 247 -33.96 0.33 -33.65
CA THR A 247 -35.31 -0.10 -34.05
C THR A 247 -36.39 0.85 -33.57
N ASN A 248 -36.10 1.71 -32.59
CA ASN A 248 -37.04 2.68 -32.06
C ASN A 248 -37.25 3.83 -33.04
N THR A 249 -38.46 3.94 -33.57
CA THR A 249 -38.84 4.97 -34.53
C THR A 249 -38.78 6.40 -33.96
N TYR A 250 -38.80 6.55 -32.64
CA TYR A 250 -38.65 7.86 -32.00
C TYR A 250 -37.24 8.47 -32.19
N LEU A 251 -36.26 7.63 -32.44
CA LEU A 251 -34.86 8.04 -32.63
C LEU A 251 -34.58 8.53 -34.06
N GLU A 252 -35.48 8.29 -35.00
CA GLU A 252 -35.31 8.72 -36.38
C GLU A 252 -35.16 10.23 -36.47
N GLY A 253 -34.07 10.69 -37.08
CA GLY A 253 -33.76 12.12 -37.22
C GLY A 253 -33.29 12.82 -35.93
N LYS A 254 -33.12 12.12 -34.82
CA LYS A 254 -32.60 12.70 -33.58
C LYS A 254 -31.07 12.68 -33.54
N THR A 255 -30.51 13.75 -32.98
CA THR A 255 -29.04 13.81 -32.79
C THR A 255 -28.59 13.01 -31.57
N MET A 256 -27.32 12.58 -31.56
CA MET A 256 -26.70 11.90 -30.42
C MET A 256 -26.90 12.68 -29.12
N LEU A 257 -26.79 14.00 -29.15
CA LEU A 257 -27.02 14.86 -27.98
C LEU A 257 -28.44 14.72 -27.44
N GLN A 258 -29.45 14.79 -28.35
CA GLN A 258 -30.85 14.64 -27.97
C GLN A 258 -31.14 13.25 -27.38
N VAL A 259 -30.55 12.19 -27.93
CA VAL A 259 -30.71 10.83 -27.43
C VAL A 259 -30.10 10.71 -26.04
N HIS A 260 -28.93 11.31 -25.82
CA HIS A 260 -28.27 11.33 -24.52
C HIS A 260 -29.10 12.08 -23.46
N ASP A 261 -29.67 13.23 -23.82
CA ASP A 261 -30.51 14.02 -22.91
C ASP A 261 -31.83 13.31 -22.57
N PHE A 262 -32.44 12.58 -23.52
CA PHE A 262 -33.65 11.80 -23.27
C PHE A 262 -33.42 10.60 -22.38
N LEU A 263 -32.33 9.87 -22.62
CA LEU A 263 -31.98 8.69 -21.82
C LEU A 263 -31.54 9.07 -20.38
N ASN A 264 -30.96 10.25 -20.23
CA ASN A 264 -30.33 10.69 -18.96
C ASN A 264 -29.43 9.62 -18.34
N ARG A 265 -28.67 8.94 -19.21
CA ARG A 265 -27.73 7.87 -18.88
C ARG A 265 -26.43 8.09 -19.60
N ASP A 266 -25.31 7.73 -18.93
CA ASP A 266 -23.98 7.85 -19.50
C ASP A 266 -23.66 6.66 -20.41
N PHE A 267 -23.43 6.91 -21.70
CA PHE A 267 -22.89 5.94 -22.64
C PHE A 267 -21.96 6.59 -23.66
N VAL A 268 -21.07 5.80 -24.22
CA VAL A 268 -20.20 6.22 -25.32
C VAL A 268 -20.52 5.37 -26.55
N CYS A 269 -21.02 5.98 -27.60
CA CYS A 269 -21.12 5.31 -28.89
C CYS A 269 -19.76 5.40 -29.59
N SER A 270 -19.08 4.27 -29.67
CA SER A 270 -17.74 4.17 -30.25
C SER A 270 -17.76 4.30 -31.77
N ARG A 271 -18.76 3.67 -32.42
CA ARG A 271 -18.91 3.57 -33.88
C ARG A 271 -20.38 3.45 -34.23
N ILE A 272 -20.74 3.97 -35.42
CA ILE A 272 -22.03 3.80 -36.04
C ILE A 272 -21.83 3.28 -37.47
N LEU A 273 -22.58 2.27 -37.84
CA LEU A 273 -22.67 1.75 -39.20
C LEU A 273 -24.01 2.18 -39.77
N HIS A 274 -23.96 3.08 -40.73
CA HIS A 274 -25.09 3.60 -41.48
C HIS A 274 -24.92 3.30 -42.98
N GLU A 275 -25.87 2.62 -43.60
CA GLU A 275 -25.84 2.24 -45.03
C GLU A 275 -24.52 1.64 -45.52
N GLY A 276 -23.88 0.77 -44.68
CA GLY A 276 -22.60 0.15 -45.01
C GLY A 276 -21.36 0.98 -44.72
N HIS A 277 -21.53 2.24 -44.28
CA HIS A 277 -20.42 3.13 -43.93
C HIS A 277 -20.25 3.25 -42.44
N VAL A 278 -19.04 2.92 -41.95
CA VAL A 278 -18.68 3.08 -40.53
C VAL A 278 -18.16 4.48 -40.29
N SER A 279 -18.71 5.15 -39.27
CA SER A 279 -18.25 6.47 -38.84
C SER A 279 -18.13 6.56 -37.31
N ILE A 280 -17.37 7.55 -36.83
CA ILE A 280 -17.28 7.89 -35.40
C ILE A 280 -18.35 8.95 -35.12
N PRO A 281 -19.36 8.62 -34.29
CA PRO A 281 -20.41 9.56 -34.00
C PRO A 281 -19.89 10.69 -33.10
N ASN A 282 -20.40 11.89 -33.39
CA ASN A 282 -20.22 13.08 -32.56
C ASN A 282 -21.59 13.55 -32.03
N ARG A 283 -21.64 14.65 -31.29
CA ARG A 283 -22.87 15.18 -30.69
C ARG A 283 -23.97 15.48 -31.70
N ASN A 284 -23.61 15.81 -32.93
CA ASN A 284 -24.53 16.19 -34.00
C ASN A 284 -24.89 15.04 -34.95
N THR A 285 -24.31 13.84 -34.72
CA THR A 285 -24.62 12.66 -35.56
C THR A 285 -26.07 12.28 -35.36
N VAL A 286 -26.79 12.16 -36.49
CA VAL A 286 -28.22 11.83 -36.55
C VAL A 286 -28.37 10.31 -36.60
N PHE A 287 -29.32 9.77 -35.85
CA PHE A 287 -29.69 8.37 -35.87
C PHE A 287 -30.75 8.09 -36.94
N HIS A 288 -30.60 6.96 -37.61
CA HIS A 288 -31.59 6.44 -38.56
C HIS A 288 -31.99 5.02 -38.15
N LYS A 289 -33.20 4.64 -38.48
CA LYS A 289 -33.68 3.28 -38.25
C LYS A 289 -32.82 2.28 -39.03
N GLY A 290 -32.37 1.22 -38.38
CA GLY A 290 -31.47 0.22 -38.96
C GLY A 290 -29.98 0.52 -38.76
N ASP A 291 -29.63 1.68 -38.18
CA ASP A 291 -28.23 1.95 -37.81
C ASP A 291 -27.73 0.93 -36.78
N GLN A 292 -26.51 0.43 -36.98
CA GLN A 292 -25.86 -0.48 -36.05
C GLN A 292 -24.85 0.30 -35.24
N LEU A 293 -24.95 0.19 -33.91
CA LEU A 293 -24.19 0.98 -32.97
C LEU A 293 -23.25 0.08 -32.13
N TYR A 294 -22.02 0.52 -31.96
CA TYR A 294 -21.13 -0.05 -30.95
C TYR A 294 -21.14 0.86 -29.72
N ILE A 295 -21.80 0.41 -28.66
CA ILE A 295 -21.98 1.18 -27.42
C ILE A 295 -21.15 0.60 -26.30
N VAL A 296 -20.56 1.50 -25.50
CA VAL A 296 -19.91 1.20 -24.23
C VAL A 296 -20.62 2.02 -23.16
N CYS A 297 -21.13 1.35 -22.14
CA CYS A 297 -21.82 1.95 -21.00
C CYS A 297 -21.45 1.25 -19.71
N THR A 298 -22.09 1.61 -18.62
CA THR A 298 -22.04 0.80 -17.38
C THR A 298 -23.03 -0.36 -17.51
N GLU A 299 -22.77 -1.47 -16.79
CA GLU A 299 -23.66 -2.64 -16.81
C GLU A 299 -25.07 -2.31 -16.29
N ALA A 300 -25.14 -1.38 -15.31
CA ALA A 300 -26.43 -0.92 -14.76
C ALA A 300 -27.29 -0.13 -15.76
N ASP A 301 -26.66 0.52 -16.74
CA ASP A 301 -27.36 1.31 -17.73
C ASP A 301 -27.72 0.49 -18.98
N ALA A 302 -27.11 -0.70 -19.14
CA ALA A 302 -27.23 -1.51 -20.34
C ALA A 302 -28.68 -1.86 -20.69
N GLU A 303 -29.47 -2.35 -19.72
CA GLU A 303 -30.88 -2.71 -19.96
C GLU A 303 -31.74 -1.52 -20.39
N ALA A 304 -31.55 -0.35 -19.76
CA ALA A 304 -32.29 0.87 -20.12
C ALA A 304 -31.94 1.34 -21.53
N ILE A 305 -30.65 1.25 -21.91
CA ILE A 305 -30.16 1.62 -23.24
C ILE A 305 -30.69 0.67 -24.30
N ILE A 306 -30.66 -0.66 -24.02
CA ILE A 306 -31.23 -1.69 -24.92
C ILE A 306 -32.75 -1.44 -25.15
N ALA A 307 -33.47 -1.22 -24.04
CA ALA A 307 -34.93 -1.00 -24.12
C ALA A 307 -35.28 0.26 -24.91
N PHE A 308 -34.44 1.29 -24.89
CA PHE A 308 -34.71 2.56 -25.57
C PHE A 308 -34.20 2.59 -27.01
N ILE A 309 -33.06 2.01 -27.34
CA ILE A 309 -32.43 2.04 -28.66
C ILE A 309 -32.93 0.90 -29.54
N GLY A 310 -32.83 -0.33 -29.01
CA GLY A 310 -33.23 -1.53 -29.75
C GLY A 310 -32.40 -2.77 -29.34
N PRO A 311 -32.63 -3.91 -29.99
CA PRO A 311 -32.09 -5.18 -29.60
C PRO A 311 -30.57 -5.28 -29.78
N VAL A 312 -29.97 -6.19 -28.99
CA VAL A 312 -28.55 -6.55 -29.14
C VAL A 312 -28.40 -7.41 -30.40
N ILE A 313 -27.44 -7.05 -31.23
CA ILE A 313 -27.07 -7.76 -32.46
C ILE A 313 -25.64 -8.22 -32.43
N GLN A 314 -25.29 -9.16 -33.28
CA GLN A 314 -23.88 -9.59 -33.47
C GLN A 314 -23.34 -8.94 -34.75
N VAL A 315 -22.39 -8.03 -34.61
CA VAL A 315 -21.70 -7.38 -35.72
C VAL A 315 -20.24 -7.69 -35.66
N ASN A 316 -19.68 -8.20 -36.76
CA ASN A 316 -18.22 -8.37 -36.87
C ASN A 316 -17.58 -7.11 -37.43
N TRP A 317 -17.17 -6.21 -36.53
CA TRP A 317 -16.55 -4.94 -36.89
C TRP A 317 -15.16 -5.07 -37.51
N GLU A 318 -14.49 -6.23 -37.37
CA GLU A 318 -13.16 -6.47 -37.92
C GLU A 318 -13.20 -6.80 -39.44
N GLN A 319 -14.35 -7.26 -39.95
CA GLN A 319 -14.52 -7.59 -41.35
C GLN A 319 -14.96 -6.42 -42.21
N GLN A 320 -15.25 -5.28 -41.61
CA GLN A 320 -15.63 -4.08 -42.33
C GLN A 320 -14.39 -3.23 -42.61
N ASP A 321 -14.29 -2.73 -43.88
CA ASP A 321 -13.18 -1.88 -44.32
C ASP A 321 -13.19 -0.58 -43.50
N GLN A 322 -12.34 -0.54 -42.44
CA GLN A 322 -12.39 0.53 -41.45
C GLN A 322 -11.08 1.30 -41.43
N PRO A 323 -11.10 2.62 -41.67
CA PRO A 323 -9.93 3.48 -41.47
C PRO A 323 -9.70 3.82 -39.98
N PHE A 324 -10.32 3.07 -39.04
CA PHE A 324 -10.30 3.39 -37.61
C PHE A 324 -9.46 2.40 -36.83
N VAL A 325 -8.56 2.92 -35.99
CA VAL A 325 -7.73 2.15 -35.06
C VAL A 325 -8.21 2.35 -33.61
N SER A 326 -8.01 1.32 -32.80
CA SER A 326 -8.20 1.40 -31.35
C SER A 326 -6.82 1.29 -30.67
N LYS A 327 -6.39 2.36 -30.02
CA LYS A 327 -5.04 2.42 -29.41
C LYS A 327 -5.13 2.77 -27.92
N ARG A 328 -4.34 2.07 -27.12
CA ARG A 328 -4.16 2.44 -25.70
C ARG A 328 -3.14 3.57 -25.63
N VAL A 329 -3.57 4.73 -25.18
CA VAL A 329 -2.74 5.93 -25.04
C VAL A 329 -2.50 6.19 -23.57
N LEU A 330 -1.22 6.35 -23.20
CA LEU A 330 -0.79 6.61 -21.83
C LEU A 330 -0.76 8.11 -21.56
N VAL A 331 -1.44 8.56 -20.54
CA VAL A 331 -1.44 9.97 -20.11
C VAL A 331 -0.15 10.24 -19.32
N THR A 332 0.79 10.94 -19.95
CA THR A 332 2.09 11.29 -19.33
C THR A 332 2.33 12.80 -19.28
N ASN A 333 1.47 13.58 -19.93
CA ASN A 333 1.56 15.04 -19.93
C ASN A 333 0.95 15.60 -18.63
N PRO A 334 1.75 16.29 -17.78
CA PRO A 334 1.26 16.85 -16.51
C PRO A 334 0.13 17.87 -16.68
N LYS A 335 0.02 18.54 -17.86
CA LYS A 335 -1.03 19.51 -18.14
C LYS A 335 -2.42 18.87 -18.24
N MET A 336 -2.49 17.55 -18.44
CA MET A 336 -3.74 16.79 -18.55
C MET A 336 -4.26 16.32 -17.19
N ASN A 337 -3.42 16.37 -16.17
CA ASN A 337 -3.77 15.94 -14.83
C ASN A 337 -4.92 16.77 -14.24
N GLY A 338 -6.02 16.11 -13.86
CA GLY A 338 -7.21 16.73 -13.28
C GLY A 338 -8.19 17.33 -14.30
N LYS A 339 -7.90 17.32 -15.61
CA LYS A 339 -8.86 17.74 -16.64
C LYS A 339 -9.92 16.66 -16.83
N SER A 340 -11.20 17.03 -16.88
CA SER A 340 -12.29 16.11 -17.21
C SER A 340 -12.26 15.73 -18.70
N LEU A 341 -12.75 14.53 -19.05
CA LEU A 341 -12.86 14.10 -20.44
C LEU A 341 -13.71 15.08 -21.27
N ALA A 342 -14.79 15.64 -20.68
CA ALA A 342 -15.61 16.65 -21.34
C ALA A 342 -14.81 17.90 -21.72
N SER A 343 -13.90 18.36 -20.86
CA SER A 343 -13.09 19.57 -21.09
C SER A 343 -12.02 19.40 -22.18
N LEU A 344 -11.71 18.17 -22.56
CA LEU A 344 -10.71 17.85 -23.59
C LEU A 344 -11.32 17.73 -24.99
N HIS A 345 -12.66 17.70 -25.09
CA HIS A 345 -13.41 17.75 -26.36
C HIS A 345 -12.91 16.75 -27.42
N PHE A 346 -12.53 15.52 -27.03
CA PHE A 346 -11.91 14.53 -27.92
C PHE A 346 -12.72 14.26 -29.19
N SER A 347 -14.03 14.10 -29.08
CA SER A 347 -14.87 13.79 -30.24
C SER A 347 -15.06 14.99 -31.18
N SER A 348 -15.16 16.21 -30.64
CA SER A 348 -15.43 17.41 -31.45
C SER A 348 -14.16 18.06 -32.02
N VAL A 349 -13.03 17.99 -31.31
CA VAL A 349 -11.77 18.62 -31.73
C VAL A 349 -10.88 17.65 -32.49
N HIS A 350 -10.80 16.41 -32.02
CA HIS A 350 -9.88 15.41 -32.59
C HIS A 350 -10.56 14.35 -33.44
N GLY A 351 -11.90 14.24 -33.41
CA GLY A 351 -12.64 13.20 -34.12
C GLY A 351 -12.38 11.79 -33.60
N VAL A 352 -12.10 11.66 -32.29
CA VAL A 352 -11.87 10.38 -31.64
C VAL A 352 -12.77 10.21 -30.42
N ASN A 353 -13.11 8.98 -30.08
CA ASN A 353 -13.85 8.66 -28.86
C ASN A 353 -12.98 7.91 -27.85
N VAL A 354 -13.09 8.29 -26.57
CA VAL A 354 -12.47 7.57 -25.45
C VAL A 354 -13.53 6.65 -24.85
N THR A 355 -13.28 5.34 -24.88
CA THR A 355 -14.27 4.34 -24.49
C THR A 355 -14.08 3.81 -23.07
N ARG A 356 -12.85 3.78 -22.59
CA ARG A 356 -12.51 3.34 -21.22
C ARG A 356 -11.18 3.91 -20.78
N ILE A 357 -10.97 3.92 -19.46
CA ILE A 357 -9.73 4.33 -18.82
C ILE A 357 -9.27 3.18 -17.93
N THR A 358 -8.02 2.77 -18.09
CA THR A 358 -7.38 1.84 -17.16
C THR A 358 -6.55 2.63 -16.16
N ARG A 359 -6.93 2.62 -14.88
CA ARG A 359 -6.25 3.28 -13.76
C ARG A 359 -5.84 2.23 -12.74
N GLN A 360 -4.56 2.15 -12.41
CA GLN A 360 -4.01 1.15 -11.47
C GLN A 360 -4.44 -0.31 -11.78
N GLY A 361 -4.54 -0.65 -13.06
CA GLY A 361 -4.92 -1.98 -13.51
C GLY A 361 -6.43 -2.22 -13.62
N MET A 362 -7.28 -1.32 -13.12
CA MET A 362 -8.74 -1.41 -13.21
C MET A 362 -9.27 -0.65 -14.42
N ASP A 363 -10.13 -1.27 -15.21
CA ASP A 363 -10.85 -0.63 -16.30
C ASP A 363 -12.08 0.10 -15.75
N ILE A 364 -12.14 1.40 -16.00
CA ILE A 364 -13.22 2.32 -15.58
C ILE A 364 -13.92 2.83 -16.84
N PHE A 365 -15.23 2.95 -16.78
CA PHE A 365 -16.02 3.60 -17.84
C PHE A 365 -15.60 5.07 -18.00
N ALA A 366 -15.41 5.51 -19.25
CA ALA A 366 -14.96 6.86 -19.59
C ALA A 366 -16.12 7.87 -19.52
N SER A 367 -16.66 8.12 -18.31
CA SER A 367 -17.67 9.17 -18.11
C SER A 367 -17.12 10.55 -18.46
N SER A 368 -17.96 11.41 -19.00
CA SER A 368 -17.60 12.77 -19.41
C SER A 368 -17.05 13.62 -18.26
N SER A 369 -17.51 13.39 -17.04
CA SER A 369 -17.10 14.10 -15.83
C SER A 369 -15.80 13.56 -15.20
N LEU A 370 -15.31 12.39 -15.66
CA LEU A 370 -14.15 11.73 -15.06
C LEU A 370 -12.85 12.54 -15.30
N PRO A 371 -12.14 12.96 -14.24
CA PRO A 371 -10.88 13.65 -14.39
C PRO A 371 -9.76 12.66 -14.73
N LEU A 372 -8.96 12.98 -15.75
CA LEU A 372 -7.76 12.25 -16.11
C LEU A 372 -6.66 12.42 -15.04
N GLN A 373 -5.89 11.38 -14.86
CA GLN A 373 -4.69 11.41 -14.01
C GLN A 373 -3.47 10.97 -14.84
N VAL A 374 -2.32 11.55 -14.52
CA VAL A 374 -1.05 11.07 -15.08
C VAL A 374 -0.88 9.60 -14.68
N GLY A 375 -0.57 8.74 -15.64
CA GLY A 375 -0.53 7.29 -15.46
C GLY A 375 -1.77 6.54 -15.94
N ASP A 376 -2.87 7.23 -16.21
CA ASP A 376 -4.05 6.62 -16.84
C ASP A 376 -3.71 6.10 -18.24
N ARG A 377 -4.28 4.95 -18.59
CA ARG A 377 -4.29 4.45 -19.97
C ARG A 377 -5.68 4.61 -20.54
N ILE A 378 -5.84 5.53 -21.48
CA ILE A 378 -7.11 5.75 -22.16
C ILE A 378 -7.20 4.91 -23.43
N MET A 379 -8.35 4.29 -23.69
CA MET A 379 -8.62 3.58 -24.93
C MET A 379 -9.26 4.58 -25.91
N VAL A 380 -8.49 4.97 -26.92
CA VAL A 380 -8.89 5.93 -27.94
C VAL A 380 -9.24 5.20 -29.23
N VAL A 381 -10.37 5.55 -29.83
CA VAL A 381 -10.87 4.99 -31.09
C VAL A 381 -11.04 6.10 -32.10
N GLY A 382 -10.44 5.99 -33.27
CA GLY A 382 -10.50 7.01 -34.30
C GLY A 382 -9.64 6.72 -35.52
N PRO A 383 -9.61 7.65 -36.51
CA PRO A 383 -8.62 7.60 -37.57
C PRO A 383 -7.21 7.60 -37.01
N GLU A 384 -6.30 6.86 -37.64
CA GLU A 384 -4.94 6.63 -37.13
C GLU A 384 -4.20 7.94 -36.85
N ASP A 385 -4.25 8.88 -37.78
CA ASP A 385 -3.64 10.19 -37.64
C ASP A 385 -4.23 11.02 -36.48
N ALA A 386 -5.54 10.91 -36.24
CA ALA A 386 -6.22 11.57 -35.14
C ALA A 386 -5.85 10.93 -33.79
N VAL A 387 -5.78 9.61 -33.72
CA VAL A 387 -5.33 8.87 -32.54
C VAL A 387 -3.87 9.22 -32.21
N ASP A 388 -3.02 9.36 -33.21
CA ASP A 388 -1.62 9.74 -33.01
C ASP A 388 -1.46 11.21 -32.56
N ARG A 389 -2.30 12.14 -33.05
CA ARG A 389 -2.34 13.51 -32.49
C ARG A 389 -2.72 13.50 -31.00
N VAL A 390 -3.77 12.76 -30.64
CA VAL A 390 -4.17 12.60 -29.23
C VAL A 390 -3.07 11.94 -28.41
N ALA A 391 -2.41 10.91 -28.94
CA ALA A 391 -1.29 10.26 -28.26
C ALA A 391 -0.15 11.24 -27.96
N ASN A 392 0.20 12.10 -28.93
CA ASN A 392 1.22 13.13 -28.74
C ASN A 392 0.80 14.18 -27.71
N GLU A 393 -0.45 14.61 -27.71
CA GLU A 393 -0.99 15.56 -26.74
C GLU A 393 -1.00 14.99 -25.32
N MET A 394 -1.41 13.72 -25.16
CA MET A 394 -1.37 12.99 -23.90
C MET A 394 0.07 12.68 -23.43
N GLY A 395 1.04 12.80 -24.34
CA GLY A 395 2.44 12.56 -24.11
C GLY A 395 2.89 11.13 -24.39
N ASN A 396 2.04 10.14 -24.24
CA ASN A 396 2.18 8.70 -24.58
C ASN A 396 3.61 8.13 -24.53
N SER A 397 4.39 8.55 -23.54
CA SER A 397 5.81 8.20 -23.41
C SER A 397 6.06 7.45 -22.11
N ILE A 398 6.28 6.14 -22.20
CA ILE A 398 6.65 5.31 -21.05
C ILE A 398 7.91 5.89 -20.39
N ARG A 399 8.90 6.34 -21.16
CA ARG A 399 10.14 6.94 -20.64
C ARG A 399 9.92 8.17 -19.76
N ARG A 400 8.85 8.95 -19.96
CA ARG A 400 8.53 10.09 -19.11
C ARG A 400 7.95 9.67 -17.76
N LEU A 401 7.35 8.48 -17.69
CA LEU A 401 6.84 7.90 -16.44
C LEU A 401 7.93 7.12 -15.69
N ASP A 402 8.96 6.67 -16.40
CA ASP A 402 10.06 5.90 -15.78
C ASP A 402 11.00 6.80 -14.95
N ALA A 403 10.95 8.12 -15.13
CA ALA A 403 11.68 9.07 -14.30
C ALA A 403 10.82 9.48 -13.08
N PRO A 404 11.06 8.92 -11.88
CA PRO A 404 10.32 9.32 -10.68
C PRO A 404 10.60 10.79 -10.35
N ASN A 405 9.57 11.53 -9.99
CA ASN A 405 9.74 12.92 -9.57
C ASN A 405 10.23 12.98 -8.12
N ILE A 406 11.53 12.78 -7.94
CA ILE A 406 12.19 12.78 -6.63
C ILE A 406 11.97 14.12 -5.90
N ALA A 407 11.95 15.24 -6.63
CA ALA A 407 11.74 16.57 -6.04
C ALA A 407 10.39 16.66 -5.30
N THR A 408 9.31 16.15 -5.88
CA THR A 408 7.98 16.13 -5.23
C THR A 408 7.99 15.31 -3.93
N ILE A 409 8.70 14.17 -3.92
CA ILE A 409 8.82 13.33 -2.73
C ILE A 409 9.52 14.11 -1.61
N PHE A 410 10.68 14.70 -1.89
CA PHE A 410 11.45 15.41 -0.86
C PHE A 410 10.77 16.72 -0.41
N VAL A 411 10.13 17.47 -1.30
CA VAL A 411 9.30 18.64 -0.92
C VAL A 411 8.16 18.19 0.01
N GLY A 412 7.50 17.10 -0.31
CA GLY A 412 6.45 16.53 0.54
C GLY A 412 6.97 16.10 1.92
N ILE A 413 8.16 15.47 1.97
CA ILE A 413 8.83 15.09 3.23
C ILE A 413 9.17 16.34 4.05
N ILE A 414 9.73 17.39 3.43
CA ILE A 414 10.04 18.67 4.13
C ILE A 414 8.76 19.22 4.77
N ILE A 415 7.69 19.36 4.01
CA ILE A 415 6.40 19.86 4.52
C ILE A 415 5.88 18.93 5.63
N GLY A 416 6.01 17.62 5.45
CA GLY A 416 5.60 16.62 6.44
C GLY A 416 6.35 16.72 7.76
N ILE A 417 7.66 16.89 7.72
CA ILE A 417 8.50 17.07 8.92
C ILE A 417 8.14 18.38 9.63
N ILE A 418 8.01 19.48 8.88
CA ILE A 418 7.62 20.79 9.45
C ILE A 418 6.25 20.66 10.12
N PHE A 419 5.26 20.09 9.44
CA PHE A 419 3.92 19.89 9.97
C PHE A 419 3.91 18.96 11.19
N GLY A 420 4.66 17.85 11.15
CA GLY A 420 4.79 16.91 12.26
C GLY A 420 5.50 17.49 13.48
N SER A 421 6.37 18.48 13.29
CA SER A 421 7.12 19.14 14.36
C SER A 421 6.34 20.27 15.05
N LEU A 422 5.16 20.65 14.51
CA LEU A 422 4.33 21.70 15.12
C LEU A 422 3.85 21.25 16.50
N PRO A 423 4.17 22.01 17.57
CA PRO A 423 3.66 21.70 18.90
C PRO A 423 2.21 22.13 19.02
N VAL A 424 1.32 21.20 19.33
CA VAL A 424 -0.11 21.46 19.61
C VAL A 424 -0.34 21.28 21.09
N ALA A 425 -0.64 22.38 21.76
CA ALA A 425 -0.98 22.35 23.20
C ALA A 425 -2.46 21.98 23.38
N PHE A 426 -2.72 20.93 24.16
CA PHE A 426 -4.06 20.57 24.59
C PHE A 426 -4.26 20.93 26.07
N PRO A 427 -5.44 21.42 26.46
CA PRO A 427 -5.74 21.68 27.86
C PRO A 427 -5.57 20.41 28.72
N GLY A 428 -4.79 20.51 29.79
CA GLY A 428 -4.54 19.39 30.71
C GLY A 428 -3.30 18.54 30.41
N MET A 429 -2.54 18.88 29.36
CA MET A 429 -1.28 18.17 29.07
C MET A 429 -0.07 18.95 29.56
N PRO A 430 0.89 18.26 30.23
CA PRO A 430 2.13 18.89 30.70
C PRO A 430 3.10 19.26 29.58
N VAL A 431 3.01 18.57 28.41
CA VAL A 431 3.91 18.77 27.27
C VAL A 431 3.08 18.91 25.99
N PRO A 432 3.39 19.88 25.09
CA PRO A 432 2.72 19.99 23.80
C PRO A 432 2.89 18.72 22.95
N MET A 433 1.78 18.20 22.42
CA MET A 433 1.80 17.09 21.48
C MET A 433 2.37 17.51 20.13
N LYS A 434 3.18 16.63 19.52
CA LYS A 434 3.63 16.75 18.14
C LYS A 434 3.18 15.50 17.38
N LEU A 435 2.82 15.64 16.12
CA LEU A 435 2.52 14.49 15.25
C LEU A 435 3.79 13.67 14.93
N GLY A 436 4.95 14.28 15.13
CA GLY A 436 6.25 13.66 14.98
C GLY A 436 6.66 13.36 13.55
N ILE A 437 7.83 12.74 13.42
CA ILE A 437 8.43 12.36 12.12
C ILE A 437 7.71 11.20 11.42
N ALA A 438 6.83 10.49 12.11
CA ALA A 438 5.98 9.46 11.51
C ALA A 438 4.61 10.02 11.08
N GLY A 439 3.91 10.75 11.97
CA GLY A 439 2.55 11.20 11.73
C GLY A 439 2.45 12.35 10.73
N GLY A 440 3.34 13.35 10.83
CA GLY A 440 3.35 14.50 9.93
C GLY A 440 3.54 14.12 8.47
N PRO A 441 4.62 13.41 8.11
CA PRO A 441 4.84 12.93 6.75
C PRO A 441 3.71 12.04 6.21
N LEU A 442 3.08 11.20 7.04
CA LEU A 442 1.95 10.37 6.62
C LEU A 442 0.76 11.24 6.17
N ILE A 443 0.35 12.20 7.00
CA ILE A 443 -0.80 13.07 6.71
C ILE A 443 -0.54 13.88 5.44
N ILE A 444 0.62 14.51 5.35
CA ILE A 444 0.98 15.31 4.17
C ILE A 444 1.06 14.44 2.91
N ALA A 445 1.59 13.23 3.00
CA ALA A 445 1.64 12.30 1.87
C ALA A 445 0.23 11.87 1.42
N ILE A 446 -0.70 11.60 2.34
CA ILE A 446 -2.12 11.31 2.03
C ILE A 446 -2.76 12.50 1.30
N LEU A 447 -2.55 13.72 1.80
CA LEU A 447 -3.09 14.94 1.18
C LEU A 447 -2.49 15.20 -0.20
N ILE A 448 -1.18 15.03 -0.35
CA ILE A 448 -0.48 15.17 -1.63
C ILE A 448 -0.97 14.08 -2.60
N GLY A 449 -1.11 12.84 -2.17
CA GLY A 449 -1.62 11.73 -2.99
C GLY A 449 -3.02 12.02 -3.55
N ARG A 450 -3.89 12.72 -2.78
CA ARG A 450 -5.25 13.07 -3.20
C ARG A 450 -5.33 14.40 -3.95
N TYR A 451 -4.66 15.44 -3.44
CA TYR A 451 -4.85 16.82 -3.90
C TYR A 451 -3.62 17.42 -4.59
N GLY A 452 -2.50 16.69 -4.67
CA GLY A 452 -1.24 17.19 -5.25
C GLY A 452 -1.39 17.71 -6.67
N TYR A 453 -2.31 17.15 -7.46
CA TYR A 453 -2.61 17.63 -8.80
C TYR A 453 -3.12 19.10 -8.83
N LYS A 454 -3.82 19.55 -7.78
CA LYS A 454 -4.33 20.93 -7.70
C LYS A 454 -3.22 21.96 -7.54
N VAL A 455 -2.14 21.58 -6.88
CA VAL A 455 -0.95 22.42 -6.66
C VAL A 455 0.19 22.11 -7.63
N LYS A 456 -0.13 21.44 -8.74
CA LYS A 456 0.82 21.02 -9.80
C LYS A 456 1.98 20.15 -9.31
N LEU A 457 1.88 19.55 -8.14
CA LEU A 457 2.80 18.53 -7.69
C LEU A 457 2.48 17.23 -8.46
N VAL A 458 3.42 16.79 -9.27
CA VAL A 458 3.30 15.51 -9.99
C VAL A 458 3.65 14.40 -9.01
N THR A 459 2.61 13.77 -8.47
CA THR A 459 2.72 12.67 -7.49
C THR A 459 2.92 11.31 -8.12
N TYR A 460 2.95 11.25 -9.46
CA TYR A 460 3.13 9.99 -10.16
C TYR A 460 4.55 9.47 -9.96
N THR A 461 4.65 8.43 -9.18
CA THR A 461 5.77 7.48 -9.20
C THR A 461 5.24 6.16 -9.74
N THR A 462 6.05 5.44 -10.52
CA THR A 462 5.67 4.08 -10.92
C THR A 462 5.40 3.26 -9.65
N THR A 463 4.42 2.37 -9.69
CA THR A 463 4.11 1.49 -8.55
C THR A 463 5.36 0.76 -8.06
N SER A 464 6.22 0.33 -8.97
CA SER A 464 7.50 -0.34 -8.65
C SER A 464 8.46 0.59 -7.92
N ALA A 465 8.62 1.86 -8.35
CA ALA A 465 9.49 2.82 -7.67
C ALA A 465 8.97 3.17 -6.28
N ASN A 466 7.65 3.32 -6.13
CA ASN A 466 7.02 3.56 -4.83
C ASN A 466 7.24 2.37 -3.88
N MET A 467 6.99 1.14 -4.34
CA MET A 467 7.23 -0.07 -3.56
C MET A 467 8.71 -0.21 -3.17
N MET A 468 9.64 0.05 -4.10
CA MET A 468 11.07 -0.04 -3.82
C MET A 468 11.51 0.98 -2.76
N LEU A 469 11.11 2.24 -2.86
CA LEU A 469 11.45 3.27 -1.87
C LEU A 469 10.83 2.96 -0.50
N ARG A 470 9.59 2.47 -0.47
CA ARG A 470 8.92 2.01 0.73
C ARG A 470 9.68 0.86 1.40
N GLU A 471 10.09 -0.14 0.64
CA GLU A 471 10.85 -1.28 1.16
C GLU A 471 12.24 -0.86 1.65
N ILE A 472 12.95 0.01 0.93
CA ILE A 472 14.25 0.56 1.38
C ILE A 472 14.07 1.27 2.72
N GLY A 473 13.07 2.15 2.85
CA GLY A 473 12.78 2.81 4.12
C GLY A 473 12.50 1.83 5.24
N LEU A 474 11.67 0.80 4.98
CA LEU A 474 11.31 -0.22 5.95
C LEU A 474 12.50 -1.05 6.41
N VAL A 475 13.35 -1.54 5.50
CA VAL A 475 14.50 -2.38 5.87
C VAL A 475 15.55 -1.59 6.64
N LEU A 476 15.79 -0.32 6.30
CA LEU A 476 16.69 0.57 7.05
C LEU A 476 16.18 0.81 8.47
N PHE A 477 14.88 1.08 8.62
CA PHE A 477 14.23 1.23 9.92
C PHE A 477 14.35 -0.06 10.76
N LEU A 478 13.96 -1.21 10.21
CA LEU A 478 13.97 -2.50 10.92
C LEU A 478 15.38 -2.96 11.29
N ALA A 479 16.36 -2.78 10.41
CA ALA A 479 17.76 -3.10 10.70
C ALA A 479 18.27 -2.27 11.87
N SER A 480 18.07 -0.95 11.84
CA SER A 480 18.51 -0.05 12.92
C SER A 480 17.86 -0.39 14.26
N VAL A 481 16.53 -0.60 14.26
CA VAL A 481 15.77 -0.97 15.47
C VAL A 481 16.24 -2.33 16.00
N GLY A 482 16.45 -3.32 15.12
CA GLY A 482 16.94 -4.64 15.49
C GLY A 482 18.34 -4.60 16.11
N ILE A 483 19.28 -3.89 15.47
CA ILE A 483 20.65 -3.76 15.98
C ILE A 483 20.67 -3.11 17.37
N LYS A 484 19.88 -2.03 17.58
CA LYS A 484 19.74 -1.39 18.88
C LYS A 484 19.15 -2.31 19.95
N ALA A 485 18.10 -3.04 19.60
CA ALA A 485 17.44 -3.97 20.53
C ALA A 485 18.31 -5.18 20.87
N GLY A 486 19.18 -5.61 19.94
CA GLY A 486 19.96 -6.84 20.06
C GLY A 486 20.89 -6.89 21.26
N ALA A 487 21.44 -5.76 21.68
CA ALA A 487 22.37 -5.69 22.81
C ALA A 487 21.76 -6.27 24.10
N ASN A 488 20.47 -5.99 24.37
CA ASN A 488 19.80 -6.39 25.61
C ASN A 488 18.63 -7.38 25.34
N PHE A 489 18.47 -7.85 24.09
CA PHE A 489 17.33 -8.69 23.72
C PHE A 489 17.28 -10.00 24.50
N PHE A 490 18.42 -10.68 24.60
CA PHE A 490 18.49 -11.99 25.24
C PHE A 490 18.18 -11.89 26.73
N GLU A 491 18.72 -10.88 27.42
CA GLU A 491 18.43 -10.59 28.82
C GLU A 491 16.94 -10.28 29.02
N THR A 492 16.37 -9.42 28.17
CA THR A 492 14.95 -9.06 28.24
C THR A 492 14.00 -10.24 27.98
N VAL A 493 14.39 -11.18 27.10
CA VAL A 493 13.49 -12.28 26.67
C VAL A 493 13.66 -13.52 27.53
N VAL A 494 14.89 -13.86 27.91
CA VAL A 494 15.20 -15.11 28.62
C VAL A 494 15.19 -14.91 30.15
N GLU A 495 15.73 -13.79 30.61
CA GLU A 495 15.81 -13.47 32.04
C GLU A 495 14.67 -12.57 32.51
N GLY A 496 13.99 -11.85 31.58
CA GLY A 496 12.86 -10.98 31.83
C GLY A 496 11.50 -11.58 31.43
N ASP A 497 10.55 -10.70 31.13
CA ASP A 497 9.14 -11.04 30.87
C ASP A 497 8.84 -11.47 29.43
N GLY A 498 9.83 -11.98 28.68
CA GLY A 498 9.68 -12.31 27.25
C GLY A 498 8.52 -13.26 26.96
N LEU A 499 8.32 -14.29 27.77
CA LEU A 499 7.18 -15.22 27.62
C LEU A 499 5.85 -14.54 27.87
N LEU A 500 5.79 -13.59 28.83
CA LEU A 500 4.59 -12.80 29.09
C LEU A 500 4.26 -11.89 27.92
N TYR A 501 5.26 -11.27 27.25
CA TYR A 501 5.05 -10.48 26.04
C TYR A 501 4.50 -11.33 24.89
N VAL A 502 4.97 -12.57 24.75
CA VAL A 502 4.46 -13.52 23.74
C VAL A 502 3.00 -13.87 24.03
N MET A 503 2.66 -14.25 25.29
CA MET A 503 1.29 -14.60 25.70
C MET A 503 0.32 -13.43 25.58
N THR A 504 0.69 -12.29 26.14
CA THR A 504 -0.17 -11.09 26.11
C THR A 504 -0.33 -10.57 24.71
N GLY A 505 0.71 -10.61 23.88
CA GLY A 505 0.63 -10.30 22.46
C GLY A 505 -0.38 -11.18 21.72
N PHE A 506 -0.38 -12.48 21.98
CA PHE A 506 -1.34 -13.41 21.41
C PHE A 506 -2.79 -13.09 21.83
N LEU A 507 -3.02 -12.77 23.09
CA LEU A 507 -4.34 -12.33 23.58
C LEU A 507 -4.81 -11.02 22.90
N ILE A 508 -3.91 -10.03 22.79
CA ILE A 508 -4.17 -8.76 22.12
C ILE A 508 -4.56 -8.97 20.66
N THR A 509 -3.98 -9.98 20.00
CA THR A 509 -4.30 -10.33 18.61
C THR A 509 -5.67 -11.01 18.50
N ILE A 510 -5.88 -12.09 19.27
CA ILE A 510 -6.99 -13.03 19.04
C ILE A 510 -8.31 -12.49 19.59
N ILE A 511 -8.34 -11.92 20.78
CA ILE A 511 -9.60 -11.54 21.46
C ILE A 511 -10.41 -10.54 20.60
N PRO A 512 -9.84 -9.44 20.10
CA PRO A 512 -10.60 -8.51 19.28
C PRO A 512 -11.10 -9.11 17.97
N ILE A 513 -10.31 -9.98 17.33
CA ILE A 513 -10.70 -10.65 16.08
C ILE A 513 -11.89 -11.56 16.30
N LEU A 514 -11.88 -12.36 17.40
CA LEU A 514 -12.96 -13.28 17.74
C LEU A 514 -14.24 -12.58 18.19
N ILE A 515 -14.17 -11.32 18.59
CA ILE A 515 -15.35 -10.48 18.90
C ILE A 515 -15.88 -9.85 17.62
N VAL A 516 -15.02 -9.12 16.91
CA VAL A 516 -15.44 -8.30 15.76
C VAL A 516 -15.76 -9.13 14.53
N GLY A 517 -15.04 -10.23 14.28
CA GLY A 517 -15.28 -11.11 13.15
C GLY A 517 -16.69 -11.69 13.10
N PRO A 518 -17.19 -12.36 14.17
CA PRO A 518 -18.58 -12.80 14.25
C PRO A 518 -19.59 -11.67 14.16
N ILE A 519 -19.35 -10.51 14.76
CA ILE A 519 -20.22 -9.32 14.63
C ILE A 519 -20.31 -8.90 13.16
N ALA A 520 -19.19 -8.82 12.47
CA ALA A 520 -19.13 -8.48 11.05
C ALA A 520 -19.93 -9.48 10.19
N ARG A 521 -19.90 -10.78 10.54
CA ARG A 521 -20.62 -11.83 9.81
C ARG A 521 -22.10 -11.88 10.16
N LEU A 522 -22.44 -11.95 11.45
CA LEU A 522 -23.79 -12.25 11.90
C LEU A 522 -24.69 -11.01 11.93
N TYR A 523 -24.17 -9.86 12.32
CA TYR A 523 -24.94 -8.62 12.41
C TYR A 523 -24.89 -7.81 11.12
N PHE A 524 -23.68 -7.55 10.58
CA PHE A 524 -23.52 -6.76 9.37
C PHE A 524 -23.67 -7.59 8.09
N LYS A 525 -23.69 -8.93 8.19
CA LYS A 525 -23.84 -9.88 7.07
C LYS A 525 -22.80 -9.69 5.95
N PHE A 526 -21.59 -9.29 6.31
CA PHE A 526 -20.51 -9.21 5.34
C PHE A 526 -20.08 -10.60 4.87
N ASN A 527 -19.72 -10.71 3.59
CA ASN A 527 -19.11 -11.91 3.04
C ASN A 527 -17.80 -12.23 3.76
N TYR A 528 -17.54 -13.52 4.00
CA TYR A 528 -16.37 -13.96 4.76
C TYR A 528 -15.03 -13.49 4.15
N PHE A 529 -14.91 -13.47 2.83
CA PHE A 529 -13.69 -13.03 2.17
C PHE A 529 -13.45 -11.52 2.38
N THR A 530 -14.51 -10.72 2.40
CA THR A 530 -14.42 -9.29 2.75
C THR A 530 -13.99 -9.11 4.21
N ILE A 531 -14.51 -9.95 5.13
CA ILE A 531 -14.12 -9.94 6.55
C ILE A 531 -12.65 -10.33 6.71
N ALA A 532 -12.18 -11.36 6.01
CA ALA A 532 -10.78 -11.78 6.04
C ALA A 532 -9.84 -10.65 5.56
N GLY A 533 -10.22 -9.96 4.48
CA GLY A 533 -9.51 -8.78 4.00
C GLY A 533 -9.56 -7.60 4.99
N MET A 534 -10.72 -7.32 5.58
CA MET A 534 -10.89 -6.29 6.62
C MET A 534 -9.99 -6.57 7.83
N ILE A 535 -9.95 -7.81 8.33
CA ILE A 535 -9.07 -8.18 9.44
C ILE A 535 -7.62 -7.94 9.07
N ALA A 536 -7.16 -8.48 7.93
CA ALA A 536 -5.79 -8.28 7.45
C ALA A 536 -5.43 -6.79 7.30
N GLY A 537 -6.36 -5.96 6.80
CA GLY A 537 -6.17 -4.51 6.65
C GLY A 537 -6.14 -3.76 7.98
N THR A 538 -7.00 -4.16 8.93
CA THR A 538 -7.05 -3.56 10.28
C THR A 538 -5.77 -3.85 11.08
N TYR A 539 -5.22 -5.04 10.91
CA TYR A 539 -3.95 -5.45 11.53
C TYR A 539 -2.72 -5.05 10.69
N THR A 540 -2.94 -4.44 9.51
CA THR A 540 -1.88 -4.03 8.59
C THR A 540 -0.95 -5.18 8.17
N ASP A 541 -1.49 -6.40 8.07
CA ASP A 541 -0.76 -7.65 7.91
C ASP A 541 -0.82 -8.20 6.47
N PRO A 542 0.24 -8.01 5.64
CA PRO A 542 0.31 -8.57 4.29
C PRO A 542 0.27 -10.11 4.23
N PRO A 543 0.91 -10.87 5.16
CA PRO A 543 0.75 -12.32 5.22
C PRO A 543 -0.70 -12.79 5.37
N ALA A 544 -1.49 -12.12 6.22
CA ALA A 544 -2.92 -12.45 6.38
C ALA A 544 -3.72 -12.11 5.11
N LEU A 545 -3.38 -11.01 4.41
CA LEU A 545 -3.96 -10.72 3.11
C LEU A 545 -3.61 -11.78 2.06
N ALA A 546 -2.35 -12.23 2.03
CA ALA A 546 -1.91 -13.29 1.12
C ALA A 546 -2.70 -14.59 1.38
N TYR A 547 -2.91 -14.95 2.66
CA TYR A 547 -3.79 -16.05 3.02
C TYR A 547 -5.23 -15.83 2.53
N ALA A 548 -5.83 -14.66 2.80
CA ALA A 548 -7.18 -14.34 2.38
C ALA A 548 -7.37 -14.41 0.85
N ASN A 549 -6.38 -13.95 0.09
CA ASN A 549 -6.37 -14.05 -1.38
C ASN A 549 -6.15 -15.51 -1.87
N SER A 550 -5.51 -16.38 -1.09
CA SER A 550 -5.30 -17.78 -1.47
C SER A 550 -6.56 -18.64 -1.38
N ILE A 551 -7.53 -18.23 -0.57
CA ILE A 551 -8.80 -18.94 -0.37
C ILE A 551 -9.96 -18.35 -1.17
N CYS A 552 -9.74 -17.29 -1.92
CA CYS A 552 -10.73 -16.61 -2.76
C CYS A 552 -10.14 -16.31 -4.13
N SER A 553 -10.84 -16.70 -5.20
CA SER A 553 -10.40 -16.39 -6.57
C SER A 553 -10.70 -14.96 -7.01
N ARG A 554 -11.38 -14.18 -6.17
CA ARG A 554 -11.89 -12.82 -6.43
C ARG A 554 -11.15 -11.74 -5.65
N GLU A 555 -11.42 -10.48 -5.99
CA GLU A 555 -10.81 -9.30 -5.36
C GLU A 555 -11.40 -8.92 -3.99
N ALA A 556 -12.42 -9.64 -3.50
CA ALA A 556 -13.13 -9.30 -2.26
C ALA A 556 -12.21 -9.12 -1.03
N PRO A 557 -11.19 -9.97 -0.79
CA PRO A 557 -10.25 -9.73 0.30
C PRO A 557 -9.41 -8.47 0.08
N ALA A 558 -8.93 -8.24 -1.14
CA ALA A 558 -8.13 -7.06 -1.47
C ALA A 558 -8.93 -5.77 -1.31
N VAL A 559 -10.22 -5.77 -1.69
CA VAL A 559 -11.15 -4.65 -1.48
C VAL A 559 -11.39 -4.42 0.01
N GLY A 560 -11.68 -5.46 0.78
CA GLY A 560 -11.83 -5.36 2.24
C GLY A 560 -10.60 -4.78 2.92
N TYR A 561 -9.41 -5.26 2.54
CA TYR A 561 -8.13 -4.76 3.00
C TYR A 561 -7.93 -3.28 2.68
N SER A 562 -8.02 -2.92 1.40
CA SER A 562 -7.76 -1.56 0.93
C SER A 562 -8.72 -0.52 1.49
N THR A 563 -9.95 -0.94 1.85
CA THR A 563 -10.95 -0.06 2.45
C THR A 563 -10.56 0.39 3.87
N VAL A 564 -10.02 -0.53 4.70
CA VAL A 564 -9.75 -0.22 6.11
C VAL A 564 -8.29 0.12 6.40
N TYR A 565 -7.36 -0.35 5.57
CA TYR A 565 -5.92 -0.20 5.76
C TYR A 565 -5.47 1.27 5.96
N PRO A 566 -5.95 2.25 5.15
CA PRO A 566 -5.53 3.64 5.30
C PRO A 566 -5.86 4.23 6.66
N LEU A 567 -7.10 4.05 7.09
CA LEU A 567 -7.58 4.55 8.37
C LEU A 567 -6.92 3.81 9.54
N SER A 568 -6.78 2.50 9.43
CA SER A 568 -6.12 1.67 10.45
C SER A 568 -4.66 2.07 10.64
N MET A 569 -3.93 2.31 9.55
CA MET A 569 -2.55 2.76 9.59
C MET A 569 -2.42 4.10 10.31
N PHE A 570 -3.28 5.08 9.94
CA PHE A 570 -3.31 6.40 10.58
C PHE A 570 -3.62 6.28 12.08
N LEU A 571 -4.68 5.56 12.44
CA LEU A 571 -5.10 5.41 13.83
C LEU A 571 -4.05 4.69 14.69
N ARG A 572 -3.37 3.69 14.16
CA ARG A 572 -2.32 2.97 14.91
C ARG A 572 -1.10 3.87 15.18
N ILE A 573 -0.68 4.69 14.22
CA ILE A 573 0.38 5.68 14.45
C ILE A 573 -0.05 6.71 15.48
N PHE A 574 -1.27 7.21 15.36
CA PHE A 574 -1.81 8.23 16.25
C PHE A 574 -2.03 7.69 17.69
N THR A 575 -2.59 6.50 17.84
CA THR A 575 -2.81 5.87 19.14
C THR A 575 -1.48 5.50 19.82
N ALA A 576 -0.43 5.15 19.07
CA ALA A 576 0.91 4.91 19.62
C ALA A 576 1.41 6.13 20.39
N GLN A 577 1.34 7.29 19.76
CA GLN A 577 1.78 8.54 20.38
C GLN A 577 0.89 8.92 21.58
N ILE A 578 -0.44 8.80 21.45
CA ILE A 578 -1.36 9.10 22.54
C ILE A 578 -1.05 8.22 23.75
N ILE A 579 -0.95 6.90 23.57
CA ILE A 579 -0.71 5.99 24.69
C ILE A 579 0.60 6.34 25.40
N VAL A 580 1.66 6.58 24.66
CA VAL A 580 2.97 6.89 25.27
C VAL A 580 2.93 8.24 25.99
N LEU A 581 2.39 9.28 25.35
CA LEU A 581 2.42 10.64 25.92
C LEU A 581 1.49 10.82 27.12
N PHE A 582 0.37 10.09 27.17
CA PHE A 582 -0.61 10.24 28.26
C PHE A 582 -0.40 9.26 29.41
N PHE A 583 0.13 8.07 29.14
CA PHE A 583 0.14 6.98 30.13
C PHE A 583 1.57 6.53 30.50
N CYS A 584 2.59 6.87 29.71
CA CYS A 584 3.99 6.52 30.03
C CYS A 584 4.80 7.74 30.53
N GLY A 585 4.18 8.94 30.58
CA GLY A 585 4.81 10.19 31.02
C GLY A 585 4.65 10.50 32.48
#